data_6e54d30685502141695b5ea4a6b012c1
#
_entry.id   6e54d30685502141695b5ea4a6b012c1
#
_cell.length_a   1.000
_cell.length_b   1.000
_cell.length_c   1.000
_cell.angle_alpha   90.00
_cell.angle_beta   90.00
_cell.angle_gamma   90.00
#
_symmetry.space_group_name_H-M   'P 1'
#
loop_
_entity.id
_entity.type
_entity.pdbx_description
1 polymer ?
#
loop_
_entity_poly.entity_id
_entity_poly.type
_entity_poly.pdbx_seq_one_letter_code
_entity_poly.pdbx_strand_id
1 'polypeptide(L)'
;MKKSHWLALAIGAGLVVLVTWEGLDSLPPESFPGVLEEEPDFYMEGADISQFDALGELRYRMSADRVSHYAARNVTELVAPHLILFEEQPTPWEVSSAGGTIHHEVGAETGSREVVELVDDVKLERHAGAGDFIEVTTSLLTLYPDRKYAETDEAVMIESQTGRTTAHGLSADLEAGQLTLYSGVHTVVLPETL
;
A
#
# COMPACT_ATOMS: atom_id res chain seq x y z
N MET A 1 28.08 74.41 -1.55
CA MET A 1 28.49 73.25 -2.37
C MET A 1 28.49 71.90 -1.64
N LYS A 2 28.03 71.75 -0.40
CA LYS A 2 28.04 70.46 0.36
C LYS A 2 26.74 69.64 0.32
N LYS A 3 25.63 70.20 -0.09
CA LYS A 3 24.32 69.54 -0.10
C LYS A 3 24.08 68.64 -1.37
N SER A 4 24.77 68.94 -2.48
CA SER A 4 24.62 68.19 -3.73
C SER A 4 25.26 66.81 -3.71
N HIS A 5 26.38 66.64 -3.00
CA HIS A 5 27.08 65.36 -2.93
C HIS A 5 26.36 64.35 -2.03
N TRP A 6 25.64 64.80 -1.03
CA TRP A 6 24.84 63.92 -0.16
C TRP A 6 23.63 63.38 -0.88
N LEU A 7 23.03 64.17 -1.78
CA LEU A 7 21.89 63.75 -2.57
C LEU A 7 22.29 62.67 -3.63
N ALA A 8 23.47 62.85 -4.27
CA ALA A 8 24.00 61.87 -5.20
C ALA A 8 24.36 60.54 -4.51
N LEU A 9 24.86 60.59 -3.29
CA LEU A 9 25.22 59.40 -2.51
C LEU A 9 23.99 58.67 -2.01
N ALA A 10 22.90 59.37 -1.64
CA ALA A 10 21.63 58.77 -1.27
C ALA A 10 20.91 58.11 -2.45
N ILE A 11 20.95 58.68 -3.65
CA ILE A 11 20.39 58.10 -4.87
C ILE A 11 21.18 56.87 -5.30
N GLY A 12 22.52 56.89 -5.23
CA GLY A 12 23.38 55.75 -5.52
C GLY A 12 23.15 54.58 -4.57
N ALA A 13 23.00 54.85 -3.27
CA ALA A 13 22.69 53.79 -2.28
C ALA A 13 21.28 53.19 -2.47
N GLY A 14 20.30 54.03 -2.80
CA GLY A 14 18.93 53.57 -3.14
C GLY A 14 18.88 52.66 -4.35
N LEU A 15 19.63 52.97 -5.41
CA LEU A 15 19.69 52.20 -6.63
C LEU A 15 20.39 50.85 -6.44
N VAL A 16 21.44 50.79 -5.62
CA VAL A 16 22.10 49.53 -5.25
C VAL A 16 21.17 48.62 -4.46
N VAL A 17 20.37 49.14 -3.51
CA VAL A 17 19.40 48.38 -2.74
C VAL A 17 18.27 47.84 -3.63
N LEU A 18 17.82 48.60 -4.65
CA LEU A 18 16.77 48.20 -5.57
C LEU A 18 17.24 47.06 -6.50
N VAL A 19 18.50 47.14 -6.98
CA VAL A 19 19.09 46.12 -7.86
C VAL A 19 19.34 44.79 -7.09
N THR A 20 19.70 44.89 -5.81
CA THR A 20 19.91 43.69 -4.98
C THR A 20 18.62 43.06 -4.54
N TRP A 21 17.49 43.82 -4.45
CA TRP A 21 16.20 43.27 -4.07
C TRP A 21 15.52 42.49 -5.23
N GLU A 22 15.63 42.97 -6.46
CA GLU A 22 15.09 42.27 -7.64
C GLU A 22 15.97 41.09 -8.10
N GLY A 23 17.23 41.03 -7.68
CA GLY A 23 18.17 39.97 -8.05
C GLY A 23 18.10 38.69 -7.21
N LEU A 24 17.34 38.68 -6.07
CA LEU A 24 17.25 37.53 -5.23
C LEU A 24 16.01 36.62 -5.53
N ASP A 25 15.02 37.12 -6.30
CA ASP A 25 13.79 36.38 -6.57
C ASP A 25 13.76 35.69 -7.95
N SER A 26 14.88 35.64 -8.66
CA SER A 26 14.92 35.12 -10.04
C SER A 26 16.07 34.15 -10.31
N LEU A 27 16.38 33.28 -9.38
CA LEU A 27 17.01 32.02 -9.76
C LEU A 27 15.87 31.08 -10.10
N PRO A 28 15.66 30.72 -11.38
CA PRO A 28 14.76 29.61 -11.68
C PRO A 28 15.31 28.39 -10.92
N PRO A 29 14.44 27.57 -10.31
CA PRO A 29 14.91 26.32 -9.74
C PRO A 29 15.70 25.62 -10.84
N GLU A 30 16.96 25.30 -10.59
CA GLU A 30 17.74 24.47 -11.50
C GLU A 30 16.97 23.17 -11.66
N SER A 31 16.26 23.07 -12.79
CA SER A 31 15.69 21.83 -13.24
C SER A 31 16.84 20.94 -13.62
N PHE A 32 17.34 20.16 -12.69
CA PHE A 32 18.19 19.03 -13.03
C PHE A 32 17.36 18.09 -13.89
N PRO A 33 17.75 17.82 -15.16
CA PRO A 33 17.15 16.76 -15.93
C PRO A 33 17.76 15.43 -15.46
N GLY A 34 17.45 15.04 -14.23
CA GLY A 34 17.58 13.70 -13.71
C GLY A 34 16.17 13.20 -13.52
N VAL A 35 15.92 11.96 -13.86
CA VAL A 35 14.72 11.24 -13.49
C VAL A 35 14.45 11.62 -12.02
N LEU A 36 13.45 12.47 -11.78
CA LEU A 36 12.92 12.69 -10.45
C LEU A 36 12.35 11.32 -10.09
N GLU A 37 13.11 10.50 -9.37
CA GLU A 37 12.51 9.53 -8.50
C GLU A 37 11.55 10.37 -7.67
N GLU A 38 10.27 10.17 -7.89
CA GLU A 38 9.23 10.92 -7.23
C GLU A 38 9.43 10.67 -5.74
N GLU A 39 9.91 11.69 -5.02
CA GLU A 39 10.13 11.54 -3.58
C GLU A 39 8.78 11.37 -2.89
N PRO A 40 8.64 10.44 -1.95
CA PRO A 40 7.40 10.28 -1.21
C PRO A 40 7.13 11.53 -0.36
N ASP A 41 5.86 11.95 -0.28
CA ASP A 41 5.44 13.08 0.56
C ASP A 41 5.70 12.78 2.04
N PHE A 42 5.54 11.52 2.43
CA PHE A 42 6.00 11.00 3.72
C PHE A 42 6.33 9.50 3.64
N TYR A 43 7.13 9.03 4.58
CA TYR A 43 7.39 7.60 4.76
C TYR A 43 7.47 7.25 6.25
N MET A 44 7.25 5.97 6.54
CA MET A 44 7.41 5.37 7.87
C MET A 44 8.26 4.11 7.74
N GLU A 45 9.11 3.86 8.71
CA GLU A 45 9.88 2.62 8.84
C GLU A 45 9.38 1.84 10.06
N GLY A 46 9.25 0.51 9.93
CA GLY A 46 8.73 -0.34 10.99
C GLY A 46 7.29 0.04 11.37
N ALA A 47 6.44 0.24 10.37
CA ALA A 47 5.06 0.69 10.58
C ALA A 47 4.19 -0.41 11.22
N ASP A 48 3.33 -0.01 12.17
CA ASP A 48 2.22 -0.83 12.72
C ASP A 48 0.96 0.04 12.69
N ILE A 49 0.02 -0.32 11.81
CA ILE A 49 -1.18 0.46 11.50
C ILE A 49 -2.40 -0.37 11.88
N SER A 50 -3.32 0.21 12.62
CA SER A 50 -4.61 -0.40 12.98
C SER A 50 -5.74 0.41 12.38
N GLN A 51 -6.59 -0.24 11.60
CA GLN A 51 -7.76 0.36 10.98
C GLN A 51 -9.03 -0.07 11.71
N PHE A 52 -9.87 0.91 12.03
CA PHE A 52 -11.15 0.70 12.70
C PHE A 52 -12.29 1.10 11.77
N ASP A 53 -13.43 0.44 11.93
CA ASP A 53 -14.66 0.82 11.24
C ASP A 53 -15.38 2.02 11.91
N ALA A 54 -16.54 2.41 11.36
CA ALA A 54 -17.35 3.51 11.88
C ALA A 54 -17.93 3.22 13.28
N LEU A 55 -17.98 1.97 13.71
CA LEU A 55 -18.45 1.53 15.04
C LEU A 55 -17.29 1.47 16.04
N GLY A 56 -16.05 1.63 15.59
CA GLY A 56 -14.83 1.53 16.41
C GLY A 56 -14.34 0.08 16.56
N GLU A 57 -14.80 -0.84 15.74
CA GLU A 57 -14.33 -2.22 15.73
C GLU A 57 -13.09 -2.34 14.84
N LEU A 58 -12.11 -3.13 15.29
CA LEU A 58 -10.85 -3.34 14.56
C LEU A 58 -11.13 -4.17 13.31
N ARG A 59 -10.88 -3.57 12.13
CA ARG A 59 -11.07 -4.22 10.82
C ARG A 59 -9.84 -5.00 10.39
N TYR A 60 -8.70 -4.35 10.40
CA TYR A 60 -7.42 -4.99 10.10
C TYR A 60 -6.28 -4.31 10.86
N ARG A 61 -5.20 -5.04 11.02
CA ARG A 61 -3.90 -4.53 11.42
C ARG A 61 -2.91 -4.81 10.31
N MET A 62 -2.08 -3.85 10.01
CA MET A 62 -1.01 -3.98 9.02
C MET A 62 0.31 -3.61 9.66
N SER A 63 1.33 -4.44 9.49
CA SER A 63 2.72 -4.10 9.73
C SER A 63 3.49 -4.10 8.41
N ALA A 64 4.52 -3.28 8.29
CA ALA A 64 5.39 -3.23 7.13
C ALA A 64 6.79 -2.70 7.52
N ASP A 65 7.82 -3.17 6.83
CA ASP A 65 9.19 -2.66 7.03
C ASP A 65 9.27 -1.19 6.63
N ARG A 66 8.57 -0.82 5.56
CA ARG A 66 8.46 0.56 5.08
C ARG A 66 7.11 0.82 4.43
N VAL A 67 6.57 2.01 4.69
CA VAL A 67 5.38 2.57 4.03
C VAL A 67 5.77 3.92 3.45
N SER A 68 5.54 4.13 2.16
CA SER A 68 5.86 5.39 1.44
C SER A 68 4.63 5.89 0.71
N HIS A 69 4.18 7.10 1.01
CA HIS A 69 3.01 7.70 0.37
C HIS A 69 3.39 8.73 -0.69
N TYR A 70 2.71 8.67 -1.83
CA TYR A 70 2.89 9.55 -2.99
C TYR A 70 1.56 10.22 -3.31
N ALA A 71 1.38 11.45 -2.82
CA ALA A 71 0.13 12.20 -3.00
C ALA A 71 -0.18 12.48 -4.49
N ALA A 72 0.84 12.74 -5.30
CA ALA A 72 0.68 13.00 -6.73
C ALA A 72 0.03 11.83 -7.49
N ARG A 73 0.32 10.60 -7.09
CA ARG A 73 -0.22 9.36 -7.68
C ARG A 73 -1.40 8.79 -6.87
N ASN A 74 -1.66 9.34 -5.69
CA ASN A 74 -2.64 8.83 -4.72
C ASN A 74 -2.44 7.35 -4.37
N VAL A 75 -1.18 6.95 -4.20
CA VAL A 75 -0.79 5.58 -3.86
C VAL A 75 0.09 5.54 -2.62
N THR A 76 0.06 4.40 -1.94
CA THR A 76 0.95 4.10 -0.82
C THR A 76 1.68 2.80 -1.12
N GLU A 77 3.00 2.83 -1.22
CA GLU A 77 3.85 1.67 -1.45
C GLU A 77 4.25 1.03 -0.12
N LEU A 78 4.28 -0.29 -0.10
CA LEU A 78 4.56 -1.12 1.07
C LEU A 78 5.75 -2.04 0.80
N VAL A 79 6.64 -2.19 1.77
CA VAL A 79 7.73 -3.16 1.76
C VAL A 79 7.47 -4.18 2.86
N ALA A 80 7.47 -5.46 2.48
CA ALA A 80 7.21 -6.60 3.35
C ALA A 80 5.93 -6.43 4.20
N PRO A 81 4.76 -6.12 3.59
CA PRO A 81 3.51 -5.96 4.31
C PRO A 81 3.03 -7.29 4.89
N HIS A 82 2.49 -7.22 6.10
CA HIS A 82 1.76 -8.30 6.76
C HIS A 82 0.44 -7.74 7.31
N LEU A 83 -0.68 -8.26 6.85
CA LEU A 83 -2.03 -7.84 7.21
C LEU A 83 -2.73 -8.94 8.00
N ILE A 84 -3.42 -8.57 9.06
CA ILE A 84 -4.31 -9.43 9.84
C ILE A 84 -5.71 -8.86 9.69
N LEU A 85 -6.60 -9.61 9.04
CA LEU A 85 -7.98 -9.23 8.75
C LEU A 85 -8.89 -9.85 9.81
N PHE A 86 -9.52 -9.01 10.62
CA PHE A 86 -10.40 -9.45 11.70
C PHE A 86 -11.82 -9.61 11.18
N GLU A 87 -12.39 -10.78 11.46
CA GLU A 87 -13.72 -11.19 11.04
C GLU A 87 -14.55 -11.59 12.26
N GLU A 88 -15.85 -11.83 12.09
CA GLU A 88 -16.69 -12.41 13.12
C GLU A 88 -16.29 -13.86 13.47
N GLN A 89 -15.48 -14.49 12.64
CA GLN A 89 -14.94 -15.83 12.87
C GLN A 89 -13.81 -15.81 13.90
N PRO A 90 -13.62 -16.91 14.66
CA PRO A 90 -12.68 -16.94 15.79
C PRO A 90 -11.20 -16.84 15.37
N THR A 91 -10.88 -17.05 14.10
CA THR A 91 -9.52 -16.98 13.58
C THR A 91 -9.43 -16.03 12.40
N PRO A 92 -8.55 -15.01 12.47
CA PRO A 92 -8.39 -14.04 11.39
C PRO A 92 -7.74 -14.67 10.15
N TRP A 93 -7.88 -14.00 9.03
CA TRP A 93 -7.04 -14.22 7.86
C TRP A 93 -5.77 -13.39 8.01
N GLU A 94 -4.65 -13.99 7.62
CA GLU A 94 -3.36 -13.34 7.56
C GLU A 94 -2.88 -13.30 6.10
N VAL A 95 -2.36 -12.15 5.68
CA VAL A 95 -1.84 -11.96 4.31
C VAL A 95 -0.47 -11.32 4.40
N SER A 96 0.52 -11.89 3.72
CA SER A 96 1.87 -11.34 3.63
C SER A 96 2.39 -11.38 2.19
N SER A 97 3.35 -10.51 1.88
CA SER A 97 4.04 -10.46 0.58
C SER A 97 5.38 -9.75 0.70
N ALA A 98 6.20 -9.80 -0.35
CA ALA A 98 7.45 -9.03 -0.39
C ALA A 98 7.19 -7.52 -0.63
N GLY A 99 6.15 -7.18 -1.38
CA GLY A 99 5.76 -5.79 -1.64
C GLY A 99 4.28 -5.61 -1.85
N GLY A 100 3.82 -4.37 -1.85
CA GLY A 100 2.43 -4.05 -2.15
C GLY A 100 2.19 -2.58 -2.42
N THR A 101 1.00 -2.27 -2.90
CA THR A 101 0.54 -0.91 -3.17
C THR A 101 -0.90 -0.75 -2.73
N ILE A 102 -1.18 0.30 -1.98
CA ILE A 102 -2.56 0.70 -1.65
C ILE A 102 -2.96 1.81 -2.62
N HIS A 103 -4.03 1.57 -3.37
CA HIS A 103 -4.69 2.53 -4.23
C HIS A 103 -5.90 3.12 -3.49
N HIS A 104 -5.93 4.45 -3.40
CA HIS A 104 -7.04 5.16 -2.78
C HIS A 104 -8.01 5.63 -3.87
N GLU A 105 -9.09 4.87 -4.09
CA GLU A 105 -10.12 5.26 -5.04
C GLU A 105 -11.10 6.25 -4.39
N VAL A 106 -11.21 7.46 -4.95
CA VAL A 106 -12.21 8.44 -4.53
C VAL A 106 -13.55 8.05 -5.14
N GLY A 107 -14.37 7.35 -4.38
CA GLY A 107 -15.74 6.98 -4.79
C GLY A 107 -16.71 8.12 -4.58
N ALA A 108 -17.61 8.37 -5.56
CA ALA A 108 -18.52 9.52 -5.58
C ALA A 108 -19.63 9.51 -4.50
N GLU A 109 -19.89 8.43 -3.79
CA GLU A 109 -21.05 8.32 -2.89
C GLU A 109 -20.81 7.76 -1.48
N THR A 110 -19.67 7.11 -1.18
CA THR A 110 -19.49 6.40 0.11
C THR A 110 -18.08 6.48 0.72
N GLY A 111 -17.32 7.52 0.45
CA GLY A 111 -15.98 7.65 1.03
C GLY A 111 -14.87 7.04 0.17
N SER A 112 -13.64 7.09 0.67
CA SER A 112 -12.46 6.50 0.05
C SER A 112 -12.55 4.98 0.10
N ARG A 113 -12.39 4.31 -1.04
CA ARG A 113 -12.26 2.86 -1.13
C ARG A 113 -10.78 2.53 -1.29
N GLU A 114 -10.31 1.59 -0.47
CA GLU A 114 -8.94 1.10 -0.54
C GLU A 114 -8.90 -0.22 -1.32
N VAL A 115 -7.97 -0.29 -2.28
CA VAL A 115 -7.62 -1.52 -2.99
C VAL A 115 -6.15 -1.77 -2.72
N VAL A 116 -5.84 -2.94 -2.15
CA VAL A 116 -4.48 -3.34 -1.82
C VAL A 116 -4.01 -4.38 -2.83
N GLU A 117 -3.02 -4.04 -3.61
CA GLU A 117 -2.34 -4.96 -4.51
C GLU A 117 -1.07 -5.46 -3.84
N LEU A 118 -0.96 -6.76 -3.64
CA LEU A 118 0.18 -7.44 -3.03
C LEU A 118 0.94 -8.21 -4.10
N VAL A 119 2.26 -8.08 -4.11
CA VAL A 119 3.11 -8.66 -5.15
C VAL A 119 4.29 -9.40 -4.53
N ASP A 120 4.74 -10.41 -5.25
CA ASP A 120 5.86 -11.27 -4.94
C ASP A 120 5.73 -12.02 -3.61
N ASP A 121 5.84 -13.34 -3.68
CA ASP A 121 5.75 -14.24 -2.52
C ASP A 121 4.47 -14.03 -1.69
N VAL A 122 3.34 -13.80 -2.35
CA VAL A 122 2.06 -13.55 -1.67
C VAL A 122 1.56 -14.82 -1.01
N LYS A 123 1.23 -14.71 0.27
CA LYS A 123 0.71 -15.79 1.11
C LYS A 123 -0.55 -15.32 1.83
N LEU A 124 -1.66 -16.00 1.60
CA LEU A 124 -2.93 -15.81 2.32
C LEU A 124 -3.19 -17.06 3.15
N GLU A 125 -3.30 -16.92 4.46
CA GLU A 125 -3.44 -18.08 5.34
C GLU A 125 -4.47 -17.88 6.45
N ARG A 126 -5.02 -18.99 6.93
CA ARG A 126 -5.86 -19.06 8.13
C ARG A 126 -5.62 -20.38 8.86
N HIS A 127 -5.43 -20.30 10.17
CA HIS A 127 -5.22 -21.45 11.04
C HIS A 127 -6.42 -21.60 11.99
N ALA A 128 -7.30 -22.56 11.73
CA ALA A 128 -8.55 -22.77 12.48
C ALA A 128 -8.41 -23.70 13.72
N GLY A 129 -7.21 -23.82 14.29
CA GLY A 129 -6.91 -24.65 15.47
C GLY A 129 -6.76 -26.16 15.14
N ALA A 130 -6.30 -26.96 16.12
CA ALA A 130 -6.16 -28.42 16.05
C ALA A 130 -5.51 -28.99 14.75
N GLY A 131 -4.70 -28.20 14.03
CA GLY A 131 -4.03 -28.61 12.80
C GLY A 131 -4.82 -28.30 11.52
N ASP A 132 -6.02 -27.74 11.62
CA ASP A 132 -6.78 -27.30 10.46
C ASP A 132 -6.22 -25.95 9.97
N PHE A 133 -5.73 -25.94 8.74
CA PHE A 133 -5.17 -24.75 8.10
C PHE A 133 -5.51 -24.71 6.62
N ILE A 134 -5.51 -23.52 6.08
CA ILE A 134 -5.51 -23.26 4.64
C ILE A 134 -4.47 -22.19 4.34
N GLU A 135 -3.63 -22.44 3.37
CA GLU A 135 -2.59 -21.54 2.89
C GLU A 135 -2.70 -21.44 1.37
N VAL A 136 -2.78 -20.22 0.86
CA VAL A 136 -2.79 -19.92 -0.58
C VAL A 136 -1.54 -19.13 -0.90
N THR A 137 -0.77 -19.57 -1.89
CA THR A 137 0.40 -18.86 -2.41
C THR A 137 0.20 -18.45 -3.85
N THR A 138 0.62 -17.25 -4.20
CA THR A 138 0.54 -16.68 -5.56
C THR A 138 1.61 -15.60 -5.75
N SER A 139 1.77 -15.11 -6.97
CA SER A 139 2.68 -13.99 -7.27
C SER A 139 2.03 -12.62 -7.14
N LEU A 140 0.69 -12.55 -7.22
CA LEU A 140 -0.08 -11.31 -7.11
C LEU A 140 -1.42 -11.62 -6.47
N LEU A 141 -1.90 -10.72 -5.61
CA LEU A 141 -3.22 -10.78 -4.99
C LEU A 141 -3.79 -9.37 -4.85
N THR A 142 -5.00 -9.16 -5.35
CA THR A 142 -5.76 -7.94 -5.10
C THR A 142 -6.71 -8.17 -3.93
N LEU A 143 -6.57 -7.35 -2.89
CA LEU A 143 -7.37 -7.43 -1.67
C LEU A 143 -8.25 -6.18 -1.58
N TYR A 144 -9.51 -6.39 -1.25
CA TYR A 144 -10.52 -5.36 -0.99
C TYR A 144 -10.96 -5.43 0.48
N PRO A 145 -10.26 -4.76 1.40
CA PRO A 145 -10.52 -4.89 2.84
C PRO A 145 -11.96 -4.53 3.22
N ASP A 146 -12.54 -3.51 2.55
CA ASP A 146 -13.92 -3.07 2.78
C ASP A 146 -14.97 -4.11 2.43
N ARG A 147 -14.67 -4.99 1.49
CA ARG A 147 -15.57 -6.05 1.00
C ARG A 147 -15.22 -7.42 1.55
N LYS A 148 -14.13 -7.52 2.35
CA LYS A 148 -13.60 -8.79 2.85
C LYS A 148 -13.40 -9.81 1.71
N TYR A 149 -12.83 -9.33 0.62
CA TYR A 149 -12.72 -10.07 -0.63
C TYR A 149 -11.30 -9.97 -1.18
N ALA A 150 -10.81 -11.06 -1.76
CA ALA A 150 -9.53 -11.09 -2.45
C ALA A 150 -9.65 -11.84 -3.77
N GLU A 151 -8.85 -11.48 -4.75
CA GLU A 151 -8.83 -12.16 -6.05
C GLU A 151 -7.46 -12.08 -6.72
N THR A 152 -7.22 -13.06 -7.58
CA THR A 152 -6.06 -13.10 -8.48
C THR A 152 -6.39 -13.86 -9.74
N ASP A 153 -5.81 -13.46 -10.87
CA ASP A 153 -5.84 -14.21 -12.13
C ASP A 153 -4.57 -15.06 -12.32
N GLU A 154 -3.59 -14.94 -11.39
CA GLU A 154 -2.33 -15.65 -11.46
C GLU A 154 -2.46 -17.13 -11.04
N ALA A 155 -1.38 -17.89 -11.26
CA ALA A 155 -1.29 -19.27 -10.77
C ALA A 155 -1.34 -19.28 -9.24
N VAL A 156 -2.15 -20.15 -8.67
CA VAL A 156 -2.30 -20.33 -7.23
C VAL A 156 -1.96 -21.76 -6.82
N MET A 157 -1.37 -21.90 -5.65
CA MET A 157 -1.20 -23.17 -4.94
C MET A 157 -1.87 -23.04 -3.58
N ILE A 158 -2.75 -24.01 -3.29
CA ILE A 158 -3.48 -24.08 -2.02
C ILE A 158 -3.02 -25.32 -1.28
N GLU A 159 -2.54 -25.15 -0.07
CA GLU A 159 -2.20 -26.22 0.84
C GLU A 159 -3.18 -26.25 2.02
N SER A 160 -3.56 -27.45 2.41
CA SER A 160 -4.44 -27.71 3.55
C SER A 160 -4.09 -29.04 4.20
N GLN A 161 -4.67 -29.32 5.34
CA GLN A 161 -4.52 -30.63 6.00
C GLN A 161 -4.90 -31.81 5.09
N THR A 162 -5.84 -31.63 4.18
CA THR A 162 -6.37 -32.69 3.31
C THR A 162 -5.60 -32.87 2.00
N GLY A 163 -4.74 -31.93 1.62
CA GLY A 163 -3.95 -32.03 0.40
C GLY A 163 -3.51 -30.70 -0.19
N ARG A 164 -3.08 -30.78 -1.45
CA ARG A 164 -2.60 -29.64 -2.24
C ARG A 164 -3.43 -29.49 -3.50
N THR A 165 -3.86 -28.27 -3.79
CA THR A 165 -4.58 -27.93 -5.02
C THR A 165 -3.83 -26.82 -5.75
N THR A 166 -3.68 -26.95 -7.06
CA THR A 166 -3.18 -25.88 -7.94
C THR A 166 -4.29 -25.44 -8.89
N ALA A 167 -4.30 -24.16 -9.27
CA ALA A 167 -5.25 -23.62 -10.23
C ALA A 167 -4.67 -22.37 -10.90
N HIS A 168 -5.37 -21.84 -11.91
CA HIS A 168 -5.19 -20.51 -12.47
C HIS A 168 -6.39 -19.66 -12.09
N GLY A 169 -6.13 -18.61 -11.33
CA GLY A 169 -7.12 -17.69 -10.83
C GLY A 169 -7.90 -18.19 -9.61
N LEU A 170 -8.15 -17.29 -8.69
CA LEU A 170 -8.88 -17.54 -7.46
C LEU A 170 -9.65 -16.28 -7.06
N SER A 171 -10.84 -16.46 -6.50
CA SER A 171 -11.48 -15.46 -5.66
C SER A 171 -11.77 -16.04 -4.28
N ALA A 172 -11.66 -15.19 -3.25
CA ALA A 172 -11.87 -15.53 -1.86
C ALA A 172 -12.88 -14.57 -1.24
N ASP A 173 -13.99 -15.09 -0.77
CA ASP A 173 -14.87 -14.43 0.19
C ASP A 173 -14.34 -14.75 1.59
N LEU A 174 -13.66 -13.79 2.18
CA LEU A 174 -12.99 -13.99 3.46
C LEU A 174 -13.99 -14.10 4.62
N GLU A 175 -15.14 -13.41 4.53
CA GLU A 175 -16.20 -13.46 5.53
C GLU A 175 -16.89 -14.82 5.52
N ALA A 176 -17.28 -15.32 4.35
CA ALA A 176 -17.86 -16.65 4.20
C ALA A 176 -16.81 -17.77 4.36
N GLY A 177 -15.51 -17.46 4.26
CA GLY A 177 -14.43 -18.45 4.22
C GLY A 177 -14.48 -19.34 2.98
N GLN A 178 -14.97 -18.79 1.86
CA GLN A 178 -15.17 -19.53 0.61
C GLN A 178 -14.13 -19.14 -0.44
N LEU A 179 -13.46 -20.16 -1.00
CA LEU A 179 -12.53 -20.01 -2.12
C LEU A 179 -13.17 -20.55 -3.40
N THR A 180 -13.10 -19.80 -4.49
CA THR A 180 -13.55 -20.20 -5.82
C THR A 180 -12.37 -20.20 -6.77
N LEU A 181 -12.09 -21.34 -7.40
CA LEU A 181 -11.00 -21.50 -8.35
C LEU A 181 -11.54 -21.40 -9.78
N TYR A 182 -10.82 -20.71 -10.68
CA TYR A 182 -11.35 -20.38 -12.00
C TYR A 182 -11.06 -21.48 -13.04
N SER A 183 -9.81 -21.91 -13.19
CA SER A 183 -9.45 -22.86 -14.23
C SER A 183 -8.21 -23.69 -13.88
N GLY A 184 -7.97 -24.78 -14.64
CA GLY A 184 -6.76 -25.60 -14.51
C GLY A 184 -6.64 -26.29 -13.15
N VAL A 185 -7.76 -26.58 -12.48
CA VAL A 185 -7.76 -27.11 -11.11
C VAL A 185 -7.23 -28.54 -11.09
N HIS A 186 -6.18 -28.74 -10.29
CA HIS A 186 -5.59 -30.04 -10.04
C HIS A 186 -5.39 -30.26 -8.54
N THR A 187 -5.99 -31.30 -7.98
CA THR A 187 -5.93 -31.59 -6.54
C THR A 187 -5.25 -32.94 -6.29
N VAL A 188 -4.32 -32.93 -5.34
CA VAL A 188 -3.70 -34.14 -4.78
C VAL A 188 -4.11 -34.26 -3.32
N VAL A 189 -4.85 -35.31 -3.01
CA VAL A 189 -5.33 -35.59 -1.64
C VAL A 189 -4.27 -36.40 -0.89
N LEU A 190 -3.95 -35.97 0.33
CA LEU A 190 -3.08 -36.74 1.23
C LEU A 190 -3.92 -37.84 1.88
N PRO A 191 -3.40 -39.07 1.96
CA PRO A 191 -4.10 -40.14 2.69
C PRO A 191 -4.14 -39.79 4.18
N GLU A 192 -5.29 -39.98 4.82
CA GLU A 192 -5.40 -39.89 6.28
C GLU A 192 -4.43 -40.90 6.91
N THR A 193 -3.51 -40.41 7.75
CA THR A 193 -2.68 -41.28 8.55
C THR A 193 -3.52 -41.77 9.74
N LEU A 194 -3.93 -43.06 9.69
CA LEU A 194 -4.63 -43.75 10.79
C LEU A 194 -3.75 -43.83 12.03
#